data_818a0909fd2c5edd09995b9857eed57c
#
_entry.id   818a0909fd2c5edd09995b9857eed57c
#
_cell.length_a   1.000
_cell.length_b   1.000
_cell.length_c   1.000
_cell.angle_alpha   90.00
_cell.angle_beta   90.00
_cell.angle_gamma   90.00
#
_symmetry.space_group_name_H-M   'P 1'
#
loop_
_entity.id
_entity.type
_entity.pdbx_description
1 polymer ?
#
loop_
_entity_poly.entity_id
_entity_poly.type
_entity_poly.pdbx_seq_one_letter_code
_entity_poly.pdbx_strand_id
1 'polypeptide(L)'
;MAWFRYMFAGFAVLLFMFIINAKEMTIIGSAAPMDYHQKEEKTEPLNIKVILERVYLDGEISQEVVNETCWSLENFWAKYDQWQPIDIDGSTLVFQKQVNDISPLLKANGFFGITEEGVLSIFNGKPDQLRIIQSFFQIDIKRLESTKQEELIQGIPIKNKNRYVEVLETFKPYSLKKE
;
A
#
# COMPACT_ATOMS: atom_id res chain seq x y z
N MET A 1 30.75 -17.99 -24.44
CA MET A 1 30.53 -16.57 -24.80
C MET A 1 30.45 -16.39 -26.30
N ALA A 2 29.46 -16.95 -26.97
CA ALA A 2 29.30 -16.79 -28.43
C ALA A 2 27.83 -16.87 -28.91
N TRP A 3 26.86 -16.76 -28.01
CA TRP A 3 25.44 -16.93 -28.39
C TRP A 3 24.65 -15.63 -28.42
N PHE A 4 25.26 -14.48 -28.16
CA PHE A 4 24.57 -13.16 -28.11
C PHE A 4 24.73 -12.34 -29.39
N ARG A 5 25.33 -12.87 -30.45
CA ARG A 5 25.64 -12.11 -31.69
C ARG A 5 24.67 -12.35 -32.86
N TYR A 6 23.70 -13.24 -32.76
CA TYR A 6 22.80 -13.58 -33.88
C TYR A 6 21.35 -13.13 -33.72
N MET A 7 21.01 -12.39 -32.67
CA MET A 7 19.63 -11.91 -32.44
C MET A 7 19.33 -10.51 -33.00
N PHE A 8 20.28 -9.83 -33.63
CA PHE A 8 20.08 -8.48 -34.20
C PHE A 8 20.03 -8.42 -35.74
N ALA A 9 20.17 -9.53 -36.45
CA ALA A 9 20.17 -9.56 -37.93
C ALA A 9 18.81 -9.86 -38.56
N GLY A 10 17.76 -10.15 -37.79
CA GLY A 10 16.44 -10.56 -38.30
C GLY A 10 15.39 -9.44 -38.45
N PHE A 11 15.64 -8.23 -37.93
CA PHE A 11 14.63 -7.18 -37.88
C PHE A 11 14.72 -6.09 -38.98
N ALA A 12 15.77 -6.15 -39.82
CA ALA A 12 16.02 -5.12 -40.85
C ALA A 12 15.46 -5.44 -42.25
N VAL A 13 14.90 -6.62 -42.47
CA VAL A 13 14.49 -7.05 -43.84
C VAL A 13 12.97 -6.93 -44.07
N LEU A 14 12.16 -6.69 -43.05
CA LEU A 14 10.68 -6.59 -43.19
C LEU A 14 10.15 -5.14 -43.38
N LEU A 15 10.99 -4.14 -43.42
CA LEU A 15 10.60 -2.73 -43.55
C LEU A 15 10.77 -2.16 -44.94
N PHE A 16 11.16 -2.98 -45.95
CA PHE A 16 11.45 -2.50 -47.32
C PHE A 16 10.44 -2.95 -48.40
N MET A 17 9.33 -3.59 -48.03
CA MET A 17 8.34 -4.09 -49.02
C MET A 17 6.99 -3.37 -48.98
N PHE A 18 6.87 -2.19 -48.38
CA PHE A 18 5.60 -1.43 -48.36
C PHE A 18 5.59 -0.11 -49.13
N ILE A 19 6.58 0.12 -49.98
CA ILE A 19 6.64 1.33 -50.84
C ILE A 19 6.70 0.87 -52.31
N ILE A 20 5.63 0.42 -52.89
CA ILE A 20 5.33 0.48 -54.33
C ILE A 20 3.87 -0.01 -54.50
N ASN A 21 2.91 0.90 -54.39
CA ASN A 21 1.66 0.87 -55.18
C ASN A 21 0.78 2.10 -54.84
N ALA A 22 1.29 3.28 -55.15
CA ALA A 22 0.43 4.44 -55.32
C ALA A 22 0.25 4.65 -56.82
N LYS A 23 -0.66 3.94 -57.46
CA LYS A 23 -1.21 4.34 -58.75
C LYS A 23 -2.36 5.31 -58.50
N GLU A 24 -2.20 6.46 -59.12
CA GLU A 24 -3.14 7.55 -59.20
C GLU A 24 -4.56 7.09 -59.50
N MET A 25 -5.50 7.46 -58.63
CA MET A 25 -6.93 7.44 -58.92
C MET A 25 -7.45 8.87 -58.69
N THR A 26 -7.40 9.66 -59.74
CA THR A 26 -8.03 10.98 -59.80
C THR A 26 -9.54 10.77 -59.81
N ILE A 27 -10.20 10.95 -58.65
CA ILE A 27 -11.65 11.08 -58.60
C ILE A 27 -11.97 12.55 -58.36
N ILE A 28 -12.46 13.18 -59.43
CA ILE A 28 -13.13 14.48 -59.35
C ILE A 28 -14.50 14.22 -58.72
N GLY A 29 -14.57 14.38 -57.40
CA GLY A 29 -15.80 14.36 -56.61
C GLY A 29 -15.94 15.69 -55.90
N SER A 30 -16.98 16.45 -56.26
CA SER A 30 -17.44 17.66 -55.61
C SER A 30 -17.55 17.43 -54.11
N ALA A 31 -16.63 17.99 -53.31
CA ALA A 31 -16.69 17.97 -51.87
C ALA A 31 -17.76 18.97 -51.41
N ALA A 32 -18.94 18.47 -51.09
CA ALA A 32 -19.82 19.18 -50.19
C ALA A 32 -19.14 19.31 -48.80
N PRO A 33 -19.23 20.44 -48.11
CA PRO A 33 -18.67 20.56 -46.79
C PRO A 33 -19.40 19.57 -45.85
N MET A 34 -18.74 18.48 -45.48
CA MET A 34 -19.20 17.65 -44.36
C MET A 34 -19.09 18.52 -43.11
N ASP A 35 -20.23 18.97 -42.66
CA ASP A 35 -20.41 19.60 -41.38
C ASP A 35 -20.19 18.49 -40.30
N TYR A 36 -18.92 18.39 -39.85
CA TYR A 36 -18.59 17.59 -38.69
C TYR A 36 -19.13 18.35 -37.47
N HIS A 37 -20.44 18.25 -37.22
CA HIS A 37 -20.94 18.42 -35.90
C HIS A 37 -20.26 17.33 -35.07
N GLN A 38 -19.13 17.67 -34.45
CA GLN A 38 -18.64 16.96 -33.28
C GLN A 38 -19.79 17.02 -32.26
N LYS A 39 -20.58 15.96 -32.25
CA LYS A 39 -21.48 15.69 -31.14
C LYS A 39 -20.57 15.57 -29.95
N GLU A 40 -20.41 16.65 -29.18
CA GLU A 40 -19.81 16.57 -27.85
C GLU A 40 -20.63 15.53 -27.11
N GLU A 41 -20.07 14.33 -27.04
CA GLU A 41 -20.61 13.26 -26.21
C GLU A 41 -20.48 13.80 -24.80
N LYS A 42 -21.57 14.32 -24.25
CA LYS A 42 -21.67 14.68 -22.84
C LYS A 42 -21.43 13.39 -22.07
N THR A 43 -20.18 13.13 -21.75
CA THR A 43 -19.80 12.01 -20.88
C THR A 43 -20.37 12.34 -19.52
N GLU A 44 -21.36 11.58 -19.08
CA GLU A 44 -21.87 11.70 -17.72
C GLU A 44 -20.74 11.28 -16.75
N PRO A 45 -20.57 12.02 -15.65
CA PRO A 45 -19.52 11.69 -14.70
C PRO A 45 -19.83 10.35 -14.01
N LEU A 46 -18.79 9.57 -13.76
CA LEU A 46 -18.92 8.35 -12.97
C LEU A 46 -18.90 8.70 -11.48
N ASN A 47 -19.84 8.18 -10.73
CA ASN A 47 -19.82 8.24 -9.28
C ASN A 47 -19.12 6.99 -8.73
N ILE A 48 -17.97 7.19 -8.11
CA ILE A 48 -17.09 6.13 -7.62
C ILE A 48 -17.00 6.25 -6.11
N LYS A 49 -17.26 5.14 -5.41
CA LYS A 49 -16.98 5.02 -3.98
C LYS A 49 -15.54 4.52 -3.81
N VAL A 50 -14.71 5.34 -3.20
CA VAL A 50 -13.30 5.03 -2.93
C VAL A 50 -13.14 4.68 -1.46
N ILE A 51 -12.54 3.54 -1.15
CA ILE A 51 -12.14 3.13 0.20
C ILE A 51 -10.61 3.20 0.26
N LEU A 52 -10.10 4.05 1.15
CA LEU A 52 -8.66 4.26 1.35
C LEU A 52 -8.21 3.53 2.61
N GLU A 53 -7.44 2.48 2.45
CA GLU A 53 -6.87 1.69 3.54
C GLU A 53 -5.43 2.10 3.82
N ARG A 54 -5.13 2.47 5.07
CA ARG A 54 -3.76 2.72 5.53
C ARG A 54 -3.33 1.59 6.44
N VAL A 55 -2.30 0.85 6.02
CA VAL A 55 -1.71 -0.25 6.80
C VAL A 55 -0.51 0.28 7.56
N TYR A 56 -0.57 0.23 8.88
CA TYR A 56 0.48 0.72 9.77
C TYR A 56 1.49 -0.38 10.13
N LEU A 57 2.64 0.02 10.73
CA LEU A 57 3.70 -0.90 11.12
C LEU A 57 3.28 -1.93 12.19
N ASP A 58 2.29 -1.59 13.00
CA ASP A 58 1.69 -2.46 14.01
C ASP A 58 0.60 -3.38 13.45
N GLY A 59 0.41 -3.38 12.11
CA GLY A 59 -0.57 -4.21 11.42
C GLY A 59 -2.00 -3.69 11.47
N GLU A 60 -2.25 -2.59 12.17
CA GLU A 60 -3.57 -1.95 12.18
C GLU A 60 -3.90 -1.34 10.82
N ILE A 61 -5.16 -1.40 10.43
CA ILE A 61 -5.67 -0.83 9.18
C ILE A 61 -6.73 0.21 9.49
N SER A 62 -6.48 1.46 9.10
CA SER A 62 -7.52 2.48 9.11
C SER A 62 -8.15 2.63 7.74
N GLN A 63 -9.47 2.82 7.71
CA GLN A 63 -10.25 3.02 6.48
C GLN A 63 -10.87 4.41 6.45
N GLU A 64 -10.85 5.01 5.27
CA GLU A 64 -11.54 6.25 4.96
C GLU A 64 -12.39 6.03 3.71
N VAL A 65 -13.67 6.43 3.74
CA VAL A 65 -14.58 6.31 2.59
C VAL A 65 -14.77 7.67 1.96
N VAL A 66 -14.51 7.78 0.66
CA VAL A 66 -14.64 9.00 -0.15
C VAL A 66 -15.57 8.71 -1.32
N ASN A 67 -16.58 9.57 -1.54
CA ASN A 67 -17.39 9.51 -2.76
C ASN A 67 -16.84 10.50 -3.78
N GLU A 68 -16.41 10.01 -4.93
CA GLU A 68 -15.80 10.78 -5.99
C GLU A 68 -16.71 10.90 -7.20
N THR A 69 -16.80 12.10 -7.77
CA THR A 69 -17.41 12.34 -9.08
C THR A 69 -16.29 12.41 -10.12
N CYS A 70 -16.13 11.35 -10.90
CA CYS A 70 -15.07 11.19 -11.86
C CYS A 70 -15.50 11.68 -13.25
N TRP A 71 -14.95 12.81 -13.71
CA TRP A 71 -15.11 13.34 -15.06
C TRP A 71 -14.04 12.85 -16.04
N SER A 72 -12.88 12.43 -15.53
CA SER A 72 -11.76 11.92 -16.30
C SER A 72 -11.07 10.82 -15.52
N LEU A 73 -10.95 9.63 -16.12
CA LEU A 73 -10.23 8.51 -15.52
C LEU A 73 -8.75 8.81 -15.34
N GLU A 74 -8.14 9.56 -16.27
CA GLU A 74 -6.75 9.97 -16.17
C GLU A 74 -6.50 10.80 -14.89
N ASN A 75 -7.33 11.82 -14.67
CA ASN A 75 -7.24 12.66 -13.46
C ASN A 75 -7.56 11.86 -12.19
N PHE A 76 -8.50 10.92 -12.26
CA PHE A 76 -8.81 10.04 -11.15
C PHE A 76 -7.59 9.19 -10.76
N TRP A 77 -6.96 8.50 -11.71
CA TRP A 77 -5.77 7.69 -11.43
C TRP A 77 -4.58 8.53 -10.98
N ALA A 78 -4.39 9.72 -11.54
CA ALA A 78 -3.34 10.64 -11.11
C ALA A 78 -3.52 11.12 -9.66
N LYS A 79 -4.76 11.27 -9.17
CA LYS A 79 -5.06 11.61 -7.78
C LYS A 79 -4.63 10.51 -6.80
N TYR A 80 -4.71 9.26 -7.22
CA TYR A 80 -4.43 8.08 -6.39
C TYR A 80 -3.12 7.38 -6.77
N ASP A 81 -2.18 8.06 -7.45
CA ASP A 81 -0.90 7.51 -7.91
C ASP A 81 -0.03 6.91 -6.78
N GLN A 82 -0.17 7.44 -5.53
CA GLN A 82 0.54 6.99 -4.34
C GLN A 82 -0.15 5.82 -3.63
N TRP A 83 -1.26 5.33 -4.18
CA TRP A 83 -2.07 4.27 -3.60
C TRP A 83 -2.06 3.04 -4.51
N GLN A 84 -2.07 1.86 -3.91
CA GLN A 84 -2.17 0.61 -4.64
C GLN A 84 -3.64 0.18 -4.70
N PRO A 85 -4.24 0.02 -5.89
CA PRO A 85 -5.56 -0.58 -6.00
C PRO A 85 -5.47 -2.07 -5.60
N ILE A 86 -6.34 -2.51 -4.69
CA ILE A 86 -6.36 -3.89 -4.18
C ILE A 86 -7.66 -4.62 -4.51
N ASP A 87 -8.75 -3.86 -4.72
CA ASP A 87 -10.03 -4.46 -5.10
C ASP A 87 -10.89 -3.48 -5.92
N ILE A 88 -11.69 -4.03 -6.83
CA ILE A 88 -12.63 -3.29 -7.68
C ILE A 88 -13.93 -4.11 -7.75
N ASP A 89 -14.99 -3.57 -7.15
CA ASP A 89 -16.34 -4.16 -7.21
C ASP A 89 -17.35 -3.12 -7.68
N GLY A 90 -17.80 -3.26 -8.93
CA GLY A 90 -18.71 -2.33 -9.59
C GLY A 90 -18.16 -0.89 -9.58
N SER A 91 -18.82 0.00 -8.84
CA SER A 91 -18.42 1.40 -8.66
C SER A 91 -17.61 1.65 -7.38
N THR A 92 -17.21 0.59 -6.66
CA THR A 92 -16.39 0.69 -5.45
C THR A 92 -14.96 0.29 -5.78
N LEU A 93 -13.99 1.16 -5.47
CA LEU A 93 -12.56 0.90 -5.57
C LEU A 93 -11.94 0.95 -4.18
N VAL A 94 -11.14 -0.06 -3.87
CA VAL A 94 -10.36 -0.13 -2.63
C VAL A 94 -8.89 0.11 -2.94
N PHE A 95 -8.34 1.14 -2.34
CA PHE A 95 -6.92 1.47 -2.44
C PHE A 95 -6.23 1.24 -1.11
N GLN A 96 -5.01 0.73 -1.14
CA GLN A 96 -4.20 0.50 0.04
C GLN A 96 -2.88 1.26 -0.05
N LYS A 97 -2.42 1.76 1.11
CA LYS A 97 -1.10 2.42 1.25
C LYS A 97 -0.43 1.97 2.53
N GLN A 98 0.84 1.57 2.42
CA GLN A 98 1.68 1.32 3.59
C GLN A 98 2.09 2.65 4.23
N VAL A 99 1.85 2.78 5.53
CA VAL A 99 2.24 3.94 6.32
C VAL A 99 3.43 3.57 7.19
N ASN A 100 4.57 4.23 6.97
CA ASN A 100 5.78 4.00 7.75
C ASN A 100 5.71 4.66 9.15
N ASP A 101 4.64 4.36 9.87
CA ASP A 101 4.36 4.83 11.23
C ASP A 101 3.47 3.81 11.95
N ILE A 102 3.31 3.95 13.25
CA ILE A 102 2.38 3.18 14.06
C ILE A 102 0.99 3.83 14.03
N SER A 103 -0.05 3.02 14.30
CA SER A 103 -1.43 3.48 14.24
C SER A 103 -1.73 4.59 15.26
N PRO A 104 -2.73 5.46 14.97
CA PRO A 104 -3.21 6.45 15.94
C PRO A 104 -3.72 5.81 17.25
N LEU A 105 -4.36 4.64 17.13
CA LEU A 105 -4.84 3.88 18.29
C LEU A 105 -3.69 3.47 19.21
N LEU A 106 -2.61 2.95 18.62
CA LEU A 106 -1.43 2.53 19.36
C LEU A 106 -0.73 3.71 20.03
N LYS A 107 -0.62 4.87 19.33
CA LYS A 107 -0.06 6.11 19.93
C LYS A 107 -0.86 6.61 21.12
N ALA A 108 -2.18 6.48 21.06
CA ALA A 108 -3.06 6.97 22.11
C ALA A 108 -3.06 6.09 23.35
N ASN A 109 -3.12 4.76 23.17
CA ASN A 109 -3.44 3.81 24.24
C ASN A 109 -2.46 2.64 24.34
N GLY A 110 -1.44 2.55 23.47
CA GLY A 110 -0.55 1.39 23.43
C GLY A 110 0.51 1.39 24.50
N PHE A 111 0.70 0.24 25.13
CA PHE A 111 1.79 -0.04 26.08
C PHE A 111 2.45 -1.36 25.73
N PHE A 112 3.77 -1.41 25.73
CA PHE A 112 4.49 -2.67 25.83
C PHE A 112 4.41 -3.20 27.24
N GLY A 113 4.30 -4.49 27.35
CA GLY A 113 4.34 -5.21 28.62
C GLY A 113 4.68 -6.67 28.41
N ILE A 114 4.62 -7.43 29.49
CA ILE A 114 4.90 -8.85 29.48
C ILE A 114 3.67 -9.62 29.99
N THR A 115 3.32 -10.72 29.34
CA THR A 115 2.26 -11.62 29.82
C THR A 115 2.77 -12.52 30.95
N GLU A 116 1.89 -13.23 31.63
CA GLU A 116 2.25 -14.21 32.66
C GLU A 116 3.16 -15.32 32.13
N GLU A 117 3.01 -15.67 30.83
CA GLU A 117 3.85 -16.65 30.14
C GLU A 117 5.22 -16.09 29.70
N GLY A 118 5.49 -14.81 30.01
CA GLY A 118 6.74 -14.17 29.64
C GLY A 118 6.83 -13.69 28.19
N VAL A 119 5.70 -13.45 27.51
CA VAL A 119 5.66 -12.99 26.13
C VAL A 119 5.61 -11.46 26.08
N LEU A 120 6.57 -10.84 25.38
CA LEU A 120 6.51 -9.41 25.07
C LEU A 120 5.29 -9.14 24.20
N SER A 121 4.40 -8.28 24.68
CA SER A 121 3.13 -7.98 24.03
C SER A 121 2.81 -6.49 24.10
N ILE A 122 1.94 -6.06 23.21
CA ILE A 122 1.32 -4.73 23.25
C ILE A 122 -0.08 -4.86 23.81
N PHE A 123 -0.41 -3.96 24.71
CA PHE A 123 -1.70 -3.87 25.38
C PHE A 123 -2.42 -2.58 25.02
N ASN A 124 -3.75 -2.63 24.93
CA ASN A 124 -4.60 -1.46 24.86
C ASN A 124 -4.87 -0.95 26.29
N GLY A 125 -4.15 0.03 26.72
CA GLY A 125 -4.04 0.45 28.10
C GLY A 125 -2.87 -0.26 28.83
N LYS A 126 -2.81 -0.13 30.14
CA LYS A 126 -1.77 -0.76 30.96
C LYS A 126 -1.89 -2.30 30.94
N PRO A 127 -0.77 -3.04 31.11
CA PRO A 127 -0.74 -4.50 31.06
C PRO A 127 -1.68 -5.19 32.08
N ASP A 128 -1.96 -4.57 33.23
CA ASP A 128 -2.88 -5.05 34.25
C ASP A 128 -4.32 -5.25 33.74
N GLN A 129 -4.70 -4.57 32.64
CA GLN A 129 -6.02 -4.70 32.02
C GLN A 129 -6.15 -5.91 31.08
N LEU A 130 -5.07 -6.64 30.81
CA LEU A 130 -4.97 -7.86 30.00
C LEU A 130 -5.57 -7.76 28.58
N ARG A 131 -5.69 -6.55 28.02
CA ARG A 131 -6.21 -6.32 26.66
C ARG A 131 -5.08 -6.33 25.64
N ILE A 132 -4.64 -7.52 25.25
CA ILE A 132 -3.54 -7.70 24.30
C ILE A 132 -4.01 -7.31 22.89
N ILE A 133 -3.25 -6.43 22.22
CA ILE A 133 -3.40 -6.08 20.81
C ILE A 133 -2.54 -7.00 19.95
N GLN A 134 -1.26 -7.18 20.34
CA GLN A 134 -0.28 -7.95 19.58
C GLN A 134 0.75 -8.61 20.50
N SER A 135 1.18 -9.80 20.15
CA SER A 135 2.27 -10.52 20.84
C SER A 135 3.43 -10.73 19.88
N PHE A 136 4.66 -10.71 20.42
CA PHE A 136 5.89 -10.80 19.61
C PHE A 136 6.68 -12.09 19.90
N PHE A 137 7.44 -12.11 20.97
CA PHE A 137 8.31 -13.22 21.29
C PHE A 137 8.39 -13.41 22.81
N GLN A 138 8.70 -14.62 23.21
CA GLN A 138 8.91 -14.96 24.61
C GLN A 138 10.29 -14.48 25.06
N ILE A 139 10.35 -13.88 26.25
CA ILE A 139 11.56 -13.34 26.87
C ILE A 139 12.08 -14.30 27.93
N ASP A 140 13.40 -14.53 27.95
CA ASP A 140 14.08 -15.15 29.07
C ASP A 140 14.19 -14.16 30.24
N ILE A 141 13.17 -14.17 31.09
CA ILE A 141 13.05 -13.25 32.22
C ILE A 141 14.25 -13.37 33.20
N LYS A 142 14.87 -14.56 33.32
CA LYS A 142 16.04 -14.75 34.19
C LYS A 142 17.27 -14.00 33.76
N ARG A 143 17.37 -13.66 32.48
CA ARG A 143 18.46 -12.85 31.92
C ARG A 143 18.18 -11.35 31.96
N LEU A 144 16.97 -10.96 32.29
CA LEU A 144 16.55 -9.57 32.28
C LEU A 144 16.89 -8.91 33.62
N GLU A 145 17.47 -7.69 33.57
CA GLU A 145 17.70 -6.87 34.74
C GLU A 145 16.37 -6.54 35.46
N SER A 146 16.37 -6.49 36.79
CA SER A 146 15.15 -6.25 37.57
C SER A 146 14.43 -4.97 37.19
N THR A 147 15.15 -3.91 36.86
CA THR A 147 14.58 -2.64 36.40
C THR A 147 13.80 -2.78 35.11
N LYS A 148 14.32 -3.55 34.14
CA LYS A 148 13.64 -3.83 32.87
C LYS A 148 12.43 -4.74 33.05
N GLN A 149 12.49 -5.66 34.02
CA GLN A 149 11.32 -6.48 34.36
C GLN A 149 10.20 -5.62 34.93
N GLU A 150 10.52 -4.71 35.86
CA GLU A 150 9.57 -3.78 36.45
C GLU A 150 8.95 -2.85 35.39
N GLU A 151 9.76 -2.30 34.46
CA GLU A 151 9.25 -1.48 33.35
C GLU A 151 8.23 -2.22 32.50
N LEU A 152 8.46 -3.50 32.18
CA LEU A 152 7.52 -4.31 31.40
C LEU A 152 6.24 -4.65 32.19
N ILE A 153 6.35 -4.88 33.49
CA ILE A 153 5.20 -5.14 34.36
C ILE A 153 4.33 -3.89 34.50
N GLN A 154 4.95 -2.72 34.68
CA GLN A 154 4.24 -1.44 34.79
C GLN A 154 3.67 -0.96 33.45
N GLY A 155 4.26 -1.41 32.35
CA GLY A 155 3.93 -1.04 30.98
C GLY A 155 4.74 0.17 30.50
N ILE A 156 5.34 0.01 29.31
CA ILE A 156 6.12 1.05 28.62
C ILE A 156 5.21 1.73 27.59
N PRO A 157 4.85 3.01 27.74
CA PRO A 157 3.93 3.68 26.81
C PRO A 157 4.55 3.85 25.44
N ILE A 158 3.73 3.62 24.38
CA ILE A 158 4.11 3.71 22.98
C ILE A 158 3.56 5.02 22.40
N LYS A 159 4.35 6.09 22.43
CA LYS A 159 3.89 7.42 21.99
C LYS A 159 4.22 7.72 20.52
N ASN A 160 5.17 7.01 19.94
CA ASN A 160 5.65 7.24 18.58
C ASN A 160 6.37 5.99 18.03
N LYS A 161 6.62 5.99 16.72
CA LYS A 161 7.32 4.92 16.02
C LYS A 161 8.71 4.64 16.59
N ASN A 162 9.48 5.69 16.95
CA ASN A 162 10.85 5.50 17.44
C ASN A 162 10.84 4.70 18.75
N ARG A 163 9.93 5.04 19.67
CA ARG A 163 9.78 4.29 20.92
C ARG A 163 9.31 2.85 20.69
N TYR A 164 8.44 2.63 19.72
CA TYR A 164 8.00 1.30 19.31
C TYR A 164 9.18 0.44 18.86
N VAL A 165 10.01 0.94 17.95
CA VAL A 165 11.19 0.25 17.44
C VAL A 165 12.23 0.04 18.54
N GLU A 166 12.55 1.07 19.32
CA GLU A 166 13.52 1.06 20.43
C GLU A 166 13.20 -0.07 21.42
N VAL A 167 11.94 -0.19 21.85
CA VAL A 167 11.54 -1.24 22.82
C VAL A 167 11.71 -2.62 22.20
N LEU A 168 11.27 -2.84 20.97
CA LEU A 168 11.45 -4.13 20.30
C LEU A 168 12.94 -4.50 20.18
N GLU A 169 13.80 -3.56 19.79
CA GLU A 169 15.24 -3.81 19.67
C GLU A 169 15.90 -4.04 21.04
N THR A 170 15.46 -3.33 22.08
CA THR A 170 15.98 -3.48 23.46
C THR A 170 15.72 -4.87 24.00
N PHE A 171 14.54 -5.44 23.74
CA PHE A 171 14.16 -6.74 24.30
C PHE A 171 14.45 -7.93 23.39
N LYS A 172 14.68 -7.73 22.10
CA LYS A 172 15.01 -8.79 21.12
C LYS A 172 16.20 -9.70 21.54
N PRO A 173 17.31 -9.18 22.12
CA PRO A 173 18.42 -10.03 22.59
C PRO A 173 18.06 -11.01 23.69
N TYR A 174 16.97 -10.79 24.39
CA TYR A 174 16.45 -11.65 25.47
C TYR A 174 15.40 -12.65 24.98
N SER A 175 15.11 -12.68 23.67
CA SER A 175 14.16 -13.62 23.10
C SER A 175 14.61 -15.06 23.25
N LEU A 176 13.70 -15.95 23.68
CA LEU A 176 13.91 -17.39 23.64
C LEU A 176 13.85 -17.84 22.18
N LYS A 177 14.91 -18.50 21.71
CA LYS A 177 14.89 -19.13 20.38
C LYS A 177 13.91 -20.31 20.45
N LYS A 178 12.94 -20.35 19.54
CA LYS A 178 12.22 -21.61 19.29
C LYS A 178 13.23 -22.60 18.70
N GLU A 179 13.49 -23.69 19.40
CA GLU A 179 14.14 -24.87 18.84
C GLU A 179 13.28 -25.48 17.73
#